data_9bf2e56848160180257c5c212f6f1927
#
_entry.id   9bf2e56848160180257c5c212f6f1927
#
_cell.length_a   1.000
_cell.length_b   1.000
_cell.length_c   1.000
_cell.angle_alpha   90.00
_cell.angle_beta   90.00
_cell.angle_gamma   90.00
#
_symmetry.space_group_name_H-M   'P 1'
#
loop_
_entity.id
_entity.type
_entity.pdbx_description
1 polymer ?
#
loop_
_entity_poly.entity_id
_entity_poly.type
_entity_poly.pdbx_seq_one_letter_code
_entity_poly.pdbx_strand_id
1 'polypeptide(L)'
;PPLGPIAPTAHDMRREHRVLVRLGDAFPLAPRSYALCTDPDILGVDFHVMERRRGIVIHRELPAGLAGRPELGRRVGEMIVDVLADLHQVDPATVGLGDLGRPEGFAERQLDGWGRRWHAAKDQAVPDVDRMLRWLEAAVPTPQVTALLHNDYKLDNLMVDPDDPATPVAVLD
;
A
#
# COMPACT_ATOMS: atom_id res chain seq x y z
N PRO A 1 2.42 20.57 -1.11
CA PRO A 1 1.58 20.48 -2.30
C PRO A 1 2.40 20.00 -3.50
N PRO A 2 1.83 19.19 -4.36
CA PRO A 2 2.52 18.67 -5.53
C PRO A 2 2.92 19.81 -6.47
N LEU A 3 4.12 19.71 -7.06
CA LEU A 3 4.71 20.73 -7.91
C LEU A 3 4.32 20.59 -9.40
N GLY A 4 3.37 19.68 -9.74
CA GLY A 4 2.97 19.42 -11.14
C GLY A 4 1.62 18.73 -11.26
N PRO A 5 1.15 18.44 -12.49
CA PRO A 5 -0.11 17.76 -12.72
C PRO A 5 -0.07 16.35 -12.12
N ILE A 6 -1.06 16.04 -11.29
CA ILE A 6 -1.21 14.76 -10.61
C ILE A 6 -2.33 13.96 -11.27
N ALA A 7 -2.19 12.64 -11.26
CA ALA A 7 -3.30 11.77 -11.65
C ALA A 7 -4.53 12.04 -10.76
N PRO A 8 -5.75 12.06 -11.30
CA PRO A 8 -6.96 12.47 -10.57
C PRO A 8 -7.24 11.70 -9.28
N THR A 9 -6.61 10.53 -9.09
CA THR A 9 -6.78 9.65 -7.92
C THR A 9 -5.54 9.58 -7.03
N ALA A 10 -4.47 10.30 -7.38
CA ALA A 10 -3.26 10.37 -6.55
C ALA A 10 -3.43 11.45 -5.48
N HIS A 11 -2.95 11.18 -4.27
CA HIS A 11 -3.02 12.10 -3.13
C HIS A 11 -4.44 12.52 -2.72
N ASP A 12 -5.37 11.57 -2.66
CA ASP A 12 -6.71 11.79 -2.10
C ASP A 12 -6.65 11.77 -0.57
N MET A 13 -6.38 12.92 0.02
CA MET A 13 -6.26 13.10 1.47
C MET A 13 -7.55 12.74 2.22
N ARG A 14 -8.72 12.90 1.58
CA ARG A 14 -10.01 12.53 2.18
C ARG A 14 -10.14 11.01 2.29
N ARG A 15 -9.74 10.30 1.25
CA ARG A 15 -9.73 8.84 1.24
C ARG A 15 -8.73 8.29 2.24
N GLU A 16 -7.50 8.82 2.25
CA GLU A 16 -6.44 8.43 3.17
C GLU A 16 -6.88 8.65 4.64
N HIS A 17 -7.37 9.84 4.97
CA HIS A 17 -7.94 10.13 6.29
C HIS A 17 -9.02 9.13 6.67
N ARG A 18 -9.98 8.86 5.76
CA ARG A 18 -11.07 7.91 6.00
C ARG A 18 -10.53 6.51 6.30
N VAL A 19 -9.57 6.02 5.50
CA VAL A 19 -8.97 4.70 5.69
C VAL A 19 -8.29 4.61 7.05
N LEU A 20 -7.42 5.56 7.40
CA LEU A 20 -6.69 5.56 8.66
C LEU A 20 -7.62 5.64 9.88
N VAL A 21 -8.67 6.48 9.83
CA VAL A 21 -9.68 6.57 10.91
C VAL A 21 -10.44 5.25 11.07
N ARG A 22 -10.74 4.55 9.97
CA ARG A 22 -11.50 3.31 9.99
C ARG A 22 -10.67 2.08 10.34
N LEU A 23 -9.40 2.05 9.97
CA LEU A 23 -8.48 1.00 10.39
C LEU A 23 -8.27 1.03 11.90
N GLY A 24 -8.05 2.20 12.50
CA GLY A 24 -8.04 2.42 13.93
C GLY A 24 -7.40 1.30 14.76
N ASP A 25 -8.19 0.71 15.66
CA ASP A 25 -7.70 -0.36 16.54
C ASP A 25 -7.68 -1.75 15.85
N ALA A 26 -8.32 -1.89 14.68
CA ALA A 26 -8.32 -3.16 13.94
C ALA A 26 -6.95 -3.47 13.30
N PHE A 27 -6.15 -2.43 13.00
CA PHE A 27 -4.79 -2.57 12.51
C PHE A 27 -3.89 -1.53 13.18
N PRO A 28 -3.31 -1.84 14.33
CA PRO A 28 -2.55 -0.89 15.17
C PRO A 28 -1.30 -0.29 14.50
N LEU A 29 -0.82 -0.88 13.40
CA LEU A 29 0.30 -0.35 12.63
C LEU A 29 -0.11 0.79 11.69
N ALA A 30 -1.40 1.04 11.47
CA ALA A 30 -1.87 2.25 10.80
C ALA A 30 -1.72 3.46 11.74
N PRO A 31 -1.04 4.55 11.33
CA PRO A 31 -0.99 5.77 12.12
C PRO A 31 -2.40 6.35 12.32
N ARG A 32 -2.69 6.88 13.50
CA ARG A 32 -3.98 7.52 13.75
C ARG A 32 -4.10 8.82 12.95
N SER A 33 -5.21 9.03 12.28
CA SER A 33 -5.53 10.32 11.66
C SER A 33 -6.46 11.12 12.57
N TYR A 34 -5.99 12.29 13.01
CA TYR A 34 -6.68 13.12 14.03
C TYR A 34 -7.68 14.11 13.44
N ALA A 35 -7.33 14.69 12.29
CA ALA A 35 -8.17 15.71 11.65
C ALA A 35 -7.91 15.77 10.14
N LEU A 36 -8.96 16.09 9.39
CA LEU A 36 -8.89 16.42 7.98
C LEU A 36 -9.25 17.89 7.81
N CYS A 37 -8.44 18.67 7.12
CA CYS A 37 -8.71 20.02 6.71
C CYS A 37 -8.98 20.07 5.20
N THR A 38 -10.12 20.64 4.82
CA THR A 38 -10.54 20.81 3.43
C THR A 38 -10.74 22.28 3.07
N ASP A 39 -10.26 23.17 3.92
CA ASP A 39 -10.29 24.61 3.71
C ASP A 39 -9.07 25.05 2.89
N PRO A 40 -9.24 25.48 1.63
CA PRO A 40 -8.14 25.86 0.77
C PRO A 40 -7.43 27.15 1.23
N ASP A 41 -8.07 27.96 2.08
CA ASP A 41 -7.50 29.22 2.56
C ASP A 41 -6.35 28.99 3.54
N ILE A 42 -6.23 27.77 4.10
CA ILE A 42 -5.17 27.43 5.08
C ILE A 42 -3.86 27.05 4.38
N LEU A 43 -3.88 26.02 3.51
CA LEU A 43 -2.68 25.53 2.82
C LEU A 43 -2.85 25.41 1.30
N GLY A 44 -3.96 25.82 0.73
CA GLY A 44 -4.24 25.74 -0.71
C GLY A 44 -4.65 24.33 -1.19
N VAL A 45 -4.62 23.31 -0.33
CA VAL A 45 -4.95 21.92 -0.63
C VAL A 45 -5.55 21.22 0.58
N ASP A 46 -6.30 20.15 0.35
CA ASP A 46 -6.72 19.26 1.42
C ASP A 46 -5.49 18.66 2.12
N PHE A 47 -5.52 18.56 3.43
CA PHE A 47 -4.51 17.89 4.22
C PHE A 47 -5.10 17.23 5.46
N HIS A 48 -4.41 16.24 6.00
CA HIS A 48 -4.80 15.67 7.28
C HIS A 48 -3.65 15.74 8.31
N VAL A 49 -4.02 15.74 9.58
CA VAL A 49 -3.11 15.68 10.71
C VAL A 49 -3.12 14.27 11.25
N MET A 50 -1.97 13.64 11.29
CA MET A 50 -1.84 12.26 11.70
C MET A 50 -0.83 12.08 12.83
N GLU A 51 -0.88 10.93 13.46
CA GLU A 51 0.06 10.50 14.49
C GLU A 51 1.49 10.47 13.95
N ARG A 52 2.39 11.06 14.71
CA ARG A 52 3.82 10.91 14.43
C ARG A 52 4.35 9.64 15.09
N ARG A 53 4.64 8.63 14.29
CA ARG A 53 5.35 7.42 14.73
C ARG A 53 6.85 7.67 14.83
N ARG A 54 7.53 6.95 15.72
CA ARG A 54 8.98 7.02 15.89
C ARG A 54 9.59 5.71 15.44
N GLY A 55 10.44 5.76 14.42
CA GLY A 55 11.09 4.62 13.80
C GLY A 55 11.95 5.08 12.64
N ILE A 56 12.45 4.13 11.88
CA ILE A 56 13.20 4.34 10.65
C ILE A 56 12.51 3.66 9.49
N VAL A 57 12.71 4.18 8.29
CA VAL A 57 12.32 3.56 7.02
C VAL A 57 13.60 3.06 6.34
N ILE A 58 13.59 1.80 5.90
CA ILE A 58 14.74 1.20 5.22
C ILE A 58 14.52 1.32 3.72
N HIS A 59 15.24 2.23 3.06
CA HIS A 59 15.11 2.46 1.62
C HIS A 59 16.01 1.55 0.78
N ARG A 60 17.31 1.50 1.08
CA ARG A 60 18.30 0.77 0.25
C ARG A 60 19.26 -0.06 1.07
N GLU A 61 19.66 0.43 2.23
CA GLU A 61 20.67 -0.19 3.07
C GLU A 61 20.18 -0.30 4.51
N LEU A 62 20.57 -1.36 5.18
CA LEU A 62 20.34 -1.50 6.61
C LEU A 62 21.16 -0.47 7.37
N PRO A 63 20.69 0.03 8.51
CA PRO A 63 21.44 0.90 9.39
C PRO A 63 22.83 0.32 9.73
N ALA A 64 23.84 1.20 9.88
CA ALA A 64 25.18 0.79 10.28
C ALA A 64 25.13 -0.02 11.59
N GLY A 65 25.85 -1.12 11.66
CA GLY A 65 25.85 -2.04 12.81
C GLY A 65 24.82 -3.17 12.73
N LEU A 66 23.84 -3.10 11.82
CA LEU A 66 22.89 -4.20 11.55
C LEU A 66 23.30 -5.01 10.32
N ALA A 67 24.11 -4.44 9.45
CA ALA A 67 24.69 -5.13 8.30
C ALA A 67 25.56 -6.32 8.76
N GLY A 68 25.41 -7.47 8.07
CA GLY A 68 26.19 -8.67 8.40
C GLY A 68 25.56 -9.57 9.48
N ARG A 69 24.33 -9.32 9.91
CA ARG A 69 23.55 -10.25 10.75
C ARG A 69 22.72 -11.18 9.87
N PRO A 70 23.10 -12.45 9.61
CA PRO A 70 22.38 -13.34 8.69
C PRO A 70 20.91 -13.54 9.05
N GLU A 71 20.62 -13.64 10.36
CA GLU A 71 19.29 -13.84 10.88
C GLU A 71 18.34 -12.63 10.65
N LEU A 72 18.91 -11.43 10.57
CA LEU A 72 18.09 -10.22 10.46
C LEU A 72 17.32 -10.16 9.14
N GLY A 73 17.96 -10.53 8.02
CA GLY A 73 17.29 -10.54 6.72
C GLY A 73 16.09 -11.49 6.69
N ARG A 74 16.24 -12.69 7.29
CA ARG A 74 15.13 -13.65 7.43
C ARG A 74 14.01 -13.08 8.30
N ARG A 75 14.33 -12.54 9.47
CA ARG A 75 13.34 -11.97 10.40
C ARG A 75 12.59 -10.78 9.80
N VAL A 76 13.29 -9.90 9.06
CA VAL A 76 12.66 -8.79 8.34
C VAL A 76 11.74 -9.31 7.24
N GLY A 77 12.16 -10.34 6.51
CA GLY A 77 11.31 -10.98 5.49
C GLY A 77 10.04 -11.60 6.10
N GLU A 78 10.16 -12.31 7.21
CA GLU A 78 9.02 -12.86 7.97
C GLU A 78 8.09 -11.73 8.44
N MET A 79 8.62 -10.69 9.06
CA MET A 79 7.86 -9.53 9.53
C MET A 79 7.07 -8.87 8.39
N ILE A 80 7.66 -8.68 7.21
CA ILE A 80 6.96 -8.10 6.05
C ILE A 80 5.75 -8.94 5.67
N VAL A 81 5.89 -10.27 5.65
CA VAL A 81 4.79 -11.18 5.32
C VAL A 81 3.70 -11.16 6.41
N ASP A 82 4.09 -11.22 7.67
CA ASP A 82 3.17 -11.23 8.80
C ASP A 82 2.33 -9.94 8.86
N VAL A 83 2.98 -8.78 8.71
CA VAL A 83 2.28 -7.47 8.70
C VAL A 83 1.28 -7.37 7.54
N LEU A 84 1.65 -7.88 6.35
CA LEU A 84 0.71 -7.91 5.22
C LEU A 84 -0.45 -8.87 5.47
N ALA A 85 -0.17 -10.03 6.07
CA ALA A 85 -1.21 -11.00 6.44
C ALA A 85 -2.17 -10.41 7.47
N ASP A 86 -1.68 -9.69 8.47
CA ASP A 86 -2.51 -9.01 9.48
C ASP A 86 -3.41 -7.95 8.84
N LEU A 87 -2.89 -7.15 7.90
CA LEU A 87 -3.71 -6.19 7.15
C LEU A 87 -4.81 -6.91 6.35
N HIS A 88 -4.49 -8.01 5.69
CA HIS A 88 -5.45 -8.78 4.89
C HIS A 88 -6.51 -9.51 5.74
N GLN A 89 -6.27 -9.71 7.03
CA GLN A 89 -7.26 -10.27 7.97
C GLN A 89 -8.29 -9.25 8.43
N VAL A 90 -8.05 -7.95 8.25
CA VAL A 90 -9.04 -6.92 8.56
C VAL A 90 -10.20 -7.03 7.58
N ASP A 91 -11.39 -7.36 8.06
CA ASP A 91 -12.60 -7.38 7.25
C ASP A 91 -13.03 -5.93 6.92
N PRO A 92 -13.01 -5.53 5.64
CA PRO A 92 -13.38 -4.17 5.23
C PRO A 92 -14.79 -3.77 5.66
N ALA A 93 -15.73 -4.72 5.69
CA ALA A 93 -17.12 -4.44 6.06
C ALA A 93 -17.23 -4.09 7.55
N THR A 94 -16.54 -4.83 8.42
CA THR A 94 -16.61 -4.62 9.88
C THR A 94 -16.01 -3.29 10.31
N VAL A 95 -14.98 -2.80 9.58
CA VAL A 95 -14.36 -1.50 9.86
C VAL A 95 -15.00 -0.33 9.08
N GLY A 96 -16.08 -0.57 8.33
CA GLY A 96 -16.80 0.46 7.57
C GLY A 96 -16.05 0.96 6.34
N LEU A 97 -15.28 0.09 5.71
CA LEU A 97 -14.55 0.30 4.45
C LEU A 97 -15.07 -0.60 3.31
N GLY A 98 -16.22 -1.26 3.47
CA GLY A 98 -16.78 -2.17 2.47
C GLY A 98 -17.09 -1.53 1.12
N ASP A 99 -17.23 -0.20 1.07
CA ASP A 99 -17.45 0.60 -0.14
C ASP A 99 -16.16 1.27 -0.68
N LEU A 100 -14.98 0.97 -0.10
CA LEU A 100 -13.72 1.58 -0.50
C LEU A 100 -13.33 1.22 -1.95
N GLY A 101 -13.76 0.07 -2.43
CA GLY A 101 -13.47 -0.45 -3.76
C GLY A 101 -14.57 -1.34 -4.31
N ARG A 102 -14.27 -2.04 -5.37
CA ARG A 102 -15.15 -3.01 -6.02
C ARG A 102 -14.45 -4.37 -6.04
N PRO A 103 -14.73 -5.27 -5.09
CA PRO A 103 -14.06 -6.57 -5.03
C PRO A 103 -14.43 -7.48 -6.22
N GLU A 104 -15.70 -7.44 -6.68
CA GLU A 104 -16.17 -8.27 -7.79
C GLU A 104 -15.42 -7.91 -9.07
N GLY A 105 -14.84 -8.91 -9.75
CA GLY A 105 -14.06 -8.73 -10.98
C GLY A 105 -12.80 -7.88 -10.81
N PHE A 106 -12.23 -7.82 -9.60
CA PHE A 106 -11.04 -7.02 -9.34
C PHE A 106 -9.85 -7.50 -10.16
N ALA A 107 -9.57 -8.81 -10.16
CA ALA A 107 -8.42 -9.38 -10.87
C ALA A 107 -8.51 -9.15 -12.39
N GLU A 108 -9.70 -9.34 -12.97
CA GLU A 108 -9.98 -9.09 -14.39
C GLU A 108 -9.73 -7.62 -14.74
N ARG A 109 -10.25 -6.69 -13.93
CA ARG A 109 -10.03 -5.24 -14.17
C ARG A 109 -8.57 -4.83 -14.02
N GLN A 110 -7.82 -5.44 -13.09
CA GLN A 110 -6.39 -5.17 -12.97
C GLN A 110 -5.65 -5.66 -14.21
N LEU A 111 -5.90 -6.88 -14.64
CA LEU A 111 -5.27 -7.46 -15.83
C LEU A 111 -5.55 -6.63 -17.09
N ASP A 112 -6.82 -6.29 -17.32
CA ASP A 112 -7.22 -5.45 -18.44
C ASP A 112 -6.60 -4.04 -18.37
N GLY A 113 -6.59 -3.42 -17.20
CA GLY A 113 -5.97 -2.11 -16.97
C GLY A 113 -4.46 -2.10 -17.23
N TRP A 114 -3.74 -3.09 -16.74
CA TRP A 114 -2.30 -3.22 -16.96
C TRP A 114 -1.98 -3.60 -18.41
N GLY A 115 -2.78 -4.47 -19.02
CA GLY A 115 -2.68 -4.82 -20.44
C GLY A 115 -2.81 -3.58 -21.35
N ARG A 116 -3.80 -2.73 -21.12
CA ARG A 116 -3.96 -1.46 -21.86
C ARG A 116 -2.76 -0.52 -21.67
N ARG A 117 -2.26 -0.36 -20.42
CA ARG A 117 -1.07 0.47 -20.15
C ARG A 117 0.16 -0.05 -20.86
N TRP A 118 0.37 -1.36 -20.84
CA TRP A 118 1.45 -2.02 -21.56
C TRP A 118 1.37 -1.72 -23.05
N HIS A 119 0.23 -1.96 -23.69
CA HIS A 119 0.06 -1.73 -25.11
C HIS A 119 0.22 -0.25 -25.51
N ALA A 120 -0.15 0.67 -24.63
CA ALA A 120 0.03 2.10 -24.86
C ALA A 120 1.48 2.57 -24.65
N ALA A 121 2.26 1.91 -23.80
CA ALA A 121 3.62 2.32 -23.46
C ALA A 121 4.72 1.61 -24.27
N LYS A 122 4.44 0.42 -24.82
CA LYS A 122 5.44 -0.33 -25.59
C LYS A 122 5.78 0.37 -26.89
N ASP A 123 7.05 0.50 -27.18
CA ASP A 123 7.61 1.08 -28.41
C ASP A 123 7.99 0.00 -29.45
N GLN A 124 8.06 -1.27 -29.02
CA GLN A 124 8.39 -2.42 -29.86
C GLN A 124 7.59 -3.65 -29.45
N ALA A 125 7.59 -4.64 -30.34
CA ALA A 125 6.95 -5.93 -30.05
C ALA A 125 7.74 -6.71 -29.00
N VAL A 126 7.07 -7.17 -27.94
CA VAL A 126 7.62 -8.08 -26.93
C VAL A 126 6.72 -9.32 -26.81
N PRO A 127 6.94 -10.34 -27.70
CA PRO A 127 6.03 -11.48 -27.82
C PRO A 127 5.80 -12.26 -26.53
N ASP A 128 6.77 -12.27 -25.62
CA ASP A 128 6.67 -12.96 -24.34
C ASP A 128 5.66 -12.31 -23.42
N VAL A 129 5.59 -10.97 -23.41
CA VAL A 129 4.59 -10.25 -22.62
C VAL A 129 3.19 -10.47 -23.19
N ASP A 130 3.04 -10.42 -24.52
CA ASP A 130 1.77 -10.68 -25.17
C ASP A 130 1.29 -12.14 -24.94
N ARG A 131 2.23 -13.11 -24.87
CA ARG A 131 1.92 -14.50 -24.50
C ARG A 131 1.51 -14.63 -23.03
N MET A 132 2.21 -13.95 -22.13
CA MET A 132 1.90 -13.90 -20.70
C MET A 132 0.50 -13.30 -20.47
N LEU A 133 0.16 -12.19 -21.10
CA LEU A 133 -1.15 -11.57 -20.97
C LEU A 133 -2.27 -12.52 -21.38
N ARG A 134 -2.15 -13.20 -22.52
CA ARG A 134 -3.13 -14.21 -22.95
C ARG A 134 -3.26 -15.38 -21.97
N TRP A 135 -2.15 -15.82 -21.40
CA TRP A 135 -2.16 -16.89 -20.39
C TRP A 135 -2.89 -16.42 -19.11
N LEU A 136 -2.62 -15.20 -18.64
CA LEU A 136 -3.28 -14.63 -17.47
C LEU A 136 -4.79 -14.45 -17.72
N GLU A 137 -5.19 -13.96 -18.88
CA GLU A 137 -6.61 -13.82 -19.28
C GLU A 137 -7.36 -15.15 -19.23
N ALA A 138 -6.71 -16.24 -19.64
CA ALA A 138 -7.28 -17.59 -19.60
C ALA A 138 -7.30 -18.22 -18.19
N ALA A 139 -6.55 -17.67 -17.22
CA ALA A 139 -6.32 -18.27 -15.91
C ALA A 139 -6.59 -17.30 -14.74
N VAL A 140 -7.45 -16.30 -14.95
CA VAL A 140 -7.81 -15.36 -13.86
C VAL A 140 -8.46 -16.14 -12.72
N PRO A 141 -7.89 -16.05 -11.49
CA PRO A 141 -8.45 -16.76 -10.35
C PRO A 141 -9.76 -16.11 -9.90
N THR A 142 -10.71 -16.94 -9.49
CA THR A 142 -11.92 -16.46 -8.82
C THR A 142 -11.56 -16.11 -7.37
N PRO A 143 -11.69 -14.85 -6.93
CA PRO A 143 -11.43 -14.46 -5.55
C PRO A 143 -12.37 -15.19 -4.59
N GLN A 144 -11.84 -15.69 -3.48
CA GLN A 144 -12.64 -16.37 -2.46
C GLN A 144 -12.96 -15.48 -1.26
N VAL A 145 -12.13 -14.46 -1.02
CA VAL A 145 -12.24 -13.54 0.11
C VAL A 145 -11.93 -12.12 -0.35
N THR A 146 -12.66 -11.16 0.20
CA THR A 146 -12.36 -9.73 0.03
C THR A 146 -11.42 -9.29 1.14
N ALA A 147 -10.32 -8.63 0.80
CA ALA A 147 -9.35 -8.08 1.72
C ALA A 147 -9.00 -6.64 1.38
N LEU A 148 -8.46 -5.91 2.35
CA LEU A 148 -7.84 -4.61 2.10
C LEU A 148 -6.48 -4.82 1.44
N LEU A 149 -6.26 -4.17 0.30
CA LEU A 149 -4.99 -4.21 -0.43
C LEU A 149 -4.28 -2.87 -0.27
N HIS A 150 -3.03 -2.92 0.12
CA HIS A 150 -2.18 -1.73 0.22
C HIS A 150 -1.81 -1.15 -1.16
N ASN A 151 -1.65 -2.01 -2.17
CA ASN A 151 -1.28 -1.71 -3.56
C ASN A 151 0.15 -1.20 -3.82
N ASP A 152 0.86 -0.72 -2.82
CA ASP A 152 2.28 -0.34 -2.90
C ASP A 152 3.07 -0.87 -1.69
N TYR A 153 2.73 -2.08 -1.21
CA TYR A 153 3.36 -2.68 -0.05
C TYR A 153 4.81 -3.06 -0.32
N LYS A 154 5.71 -2.37 0.35
CA LYS A 154 7.16 -2.55 0.24
C LYS A 154 7.86 -2.02 1.49
N LEU A 155 9.13 -2.35 1.64
CA LEU A 155 9.92 -1.94 2.80
C LEU A 155 10.02 -0.40 2.95
N ASP A 156 10.01 0.33 1.84
CA ASP A 156 10.00 1.81 1.83
C ASP A 156 8.74 2.41 2.49
N ASN A 157 7.65 1.64 2.54
CA ASN A 157 6.38 2.04 3.16
C ASN A 157 6.16 1.38 4.53
N LEU A 158 7.22 0.80 5.10
CA LEU A 158 7.24 0.27 6.47
C LEU A 158 8.20 1.07 7.34
N MET A 159 7.70 1.51 8.47
CA MET A 159 8.54 2.05 9.53
C MET A 159 8.83 0.94 10.55
N VAL A 160 10.09 0.78 10.91
CA VAL A 160 10.56 -0.26 11.83
C VAL A 160 11.33 0.36 13.00
N ASP A 161 11.51 -0.42 14.04
CA ASP A 161 12.33 -0.04 15.18
C ASP A 161 13.81 0.08 14.77
N PRO A 162 14.52 1.17 15.15
CA PRO A 162 15.91 1.38 14.76
C PRO A 162 16.88 0.37 15.37
N ASP A 163 16.56 -0.20 16.53
CA ASP A 163 17.42 -1.16 17.24
C ASP A 163 17.13 -2.61 16.82
N ASP A 164 15.87 -2.89 16.38
CA ASP A 164 15.45 -4.19 15.83
C ASP A 164 14.54 -4.01 14.61
N PRO A 165 15.10 -3.93 13.40
CA PRO A 165 14.32 -3.74 12.16
C PRO A 165 13.33 -4.85 11.81
N ALA A 166 13.30 -5.95 12.54
CA ALA A 166 12.26 -6.96 12.43
C ALA A 166 11.04 -6.67 13.33
N THR A 167 11.02 -5.52 14.01
CA THR A 167 9.88 -5.03 14.79
C THR A 167 9.20 -3.90 14.02
N PRO A 168 7.97 -4.11 13.51
CA PRO A 168 7.24 -3.09 12.75
C PRO A 168 6.70 -2.01 13.70
N VAL A 169 6.74 -0.75 13.24
CA VAL A 169 6.26 0.43 13.97
C VAL A 169 5.04 1.05 13.28
N ALA A 170 5.06 1.14 11.97
CA ALA A 170 3.93 1.63 11.19
C ALA A 170 3.97 1.14 9.74
N VAL A 171 2.80 1.05 9.13
CA VAL A 171 2.59 0.96 7.68
C VAL A 171 2.21 2.34 7.19
N LEU A 172 2.88 2.83 6.15
CA LEU A 172 2.77 4.18 5.61
C LEU A 172 2.22 4.12 4.17
N ASP A 173 1.54 5.19 3.72
CA ASP A 173 1.09 5.48 2.34
C ASP A 173 -0.13 4.66 1.87
#